data_5be282b30190049b86e092e7338708ab
#
_entry.id   5be282b30190049b86e092e7338708ab
#
_cell.length_a   1.000
_cell.length_b   1.000
_cell.length_c   1.000
_cell.angle_alpha   90.00
_cell.angle_beta   90.00
_cell.angle_gamma   90.00
#
_symmetry.space_group_name_H-M   'P 1'
#
loop_
_entity.id
_entity.type
_entity.pdbx_description
1 polymer ?
#
loop_
_entity_poly.entity_id
_entity_poly.type
_entity_poly.pdbx_seq_one_letter_code
_entity_poly.pdbx_strand_id
1 'polypeptide(L)'
;MKEKREIYRFLHVTPRRIFEQLDQYVVGQRHAKEVLAIAAYNHLKRIEYLKFGGDVSIRKSNILMIGPSGSGKTYLARTLAKILDVPFAYNDATAFTEAGYYGEDVEVAIGRLLYATNQNVDAAENGIVFIDEIDKIARRGGGNRTGSSQRDIGGEGVQQSLLKILEGEKLFVPMNVTAHWNKYDYVEIDIANILFICAGSFSDMEEDRSDGRSVGFVESAGPQRQGVSSEDLVKYGFLPELLGRLPVRVELQELSPADLVTILTEPREAMVPEYQRLCALDQIQLEFSREALFAIAHAALKQRLGARALRAILEKVLHPILFVGPERAGERIVVTPEDVLRVTS
;
A
#
# COMPACT_ATOMS: atom_id res chain seq x y z
N MET A 1 -30.97 1.98 20.34
CA MET A 1 -30.97 0.90 19.32
C MET A 1 -29.84 1.03 18.28
N LYS A 2 -29.40 2.23 17.90
CA LYS A 2 -28.21 2.42 17.02
C LYS A 2 -26.93 1.96 17.72
N GLU A 3 -26.69 2.34 18.99
CA GLU A 3 -25.50 1.94 19.77
C GLU A 3 -25.34 0.42 19.91
N LYS A 4 -26.44 -0.34 20.13
CA LYS A 4 -26.34 -1.79 20.19
C LYS A 4 -25.96 -2.43 18.84
N ARG A 5 -26.29 -1.82 17.69
CA ARG A 5 -25.89 -2.32 16.37
C ARG A 5 -24.42 -2.10 16.08
N GLU A 6 -23.81 -1.02 16.57
CA GLU A 6 -22.37 -0.76 16.42
C GLU A 6 -21.54 -1.74 17.26
N ILE A 7 -21.94 -2.03 18.51
CA ILE A 7 -21.29 -3.05 19.36
C ILE A 7 -21.32 -4.42 18.70
N TYR A 8 -22.44 -4.80 18.04
CA TYR A 8 -22.54 -6.08 17.31
C TYR A 8 -21.70 -6.14 16.04
N ARG A 9 -21.35 -5.01 15.44
CA ARG A 9 -20.53 -4.98 14.19
C ARG A 9 -19.11 -5.49 14.43
N PHE A 10 -18.50 -5.21 15.59
CA PHE A 10 -17.13 -5.63 15.93
C PHE A 10 -17.05 -7.02 16.60
N LEU A 11 -18.11 -7.50 17.25
CA LEU A 11 -18.14 -8.84 17.88
C LEU A 11 -17.94 -9.99 16.89
N HIS A 12 -18.14 -9.74 15.59
CA HIS A 12 -17.96 -10.73 14.53
C HIS A 12 -16.66 -10.59 13.74
N VAL A 13 -15.84 -9.55 14.01
CA VAL A 13 -14.56 -9.34 13.34
C VAL A 13 -13.47 -9.98 14.19
N THR A 14 -12.76 -10.97 13.62
CA THR A 14 -11.59 -11.60 14.24
C THR A 14 -10.40 -11.48 13.30
N PRO A 15 -9.15 -11.55 13.78
CA PRO A 15 -7.97 -11.55 12.90
C PRO A 15 -8.06 -12.62 11.81
N ARG A 16 -8.55 -13.81 12.18
CA ARG A 16 -8.71 -14.90 11.22
C ARG A 16 -9.70 -14.55 10.11
N ARG A 17 -10.82 -13.93 10.46
CA ARG A 17 -11.84 -13.52 9.48
C ARG A 17 -11.34 -12.41 8.57
N ILE A 18 -10.60 -11.44 9.10
CA ILE A 18 -9.93 -10.41 8.28
C ILE A 18 -8.94 -11.07 7.32
N PHE A 19 -8.13 -12.01 7.81
CA PHE A 19 -7.20 -12.77 6.99
C PHE A 19 -7.90 -13.53 5.87
N GLU A 20 -8.95 -14.29 6.19
CA GLU A 20 -9.74 -15.08 5.21
C GLU A 20 -10.38 -14.17 4.14
N GLN A 21 -10.80 -12.97 4.51
CA GLN A 21 -11.32 -12.01 3.55
C GLN A 21 -10.20 -11.39 2.69
N LEU A 22 -9.04 -11.07 3.26
CA LEU A 22 -7.88 -10.61 2.49
C LEU A 22 -7.42 -11.68 1.50
N ASP A 23 -7.44 -12.95 1.89
CA ASP A 23 -7.02 -14.09 1.09
C ASP A 23 -7.85 -14.29 -0.19
N GLN A 24 -9.11 -13.82 -0.19
CA GLN A 24 -9.98 -13.83 -1.38
C GLN A 24 -9.56 -12.82 -2.47
N TYR A 25 -8.76 -11.82 -2.12
CA TYR A 25 -8.35 -10.74 -3.02
C TYR A 25 -6.85 -10.74 -3.30
N VAL A 26 -6.03 -11.09 -2.30
CA VAL A 26 -4.57 -10.97 -2.35
C VAL A 26 -3.93 -12.33 -2.39
N VAL A 27 -3.25 -12.63 -3.49
CA VAL A 27 -2.52 -13.88 -3.69
C VAL A 27 -1.21 -13.89 -2.89
N GLY A 28 -0.85 -15.04 -2.32
CA GLY A 28 0.37 -15.21 -1.55
C GLY A 28 0.39 -14.33 -0.30
N GLN A 29 1.54 -13.77 0.05
CA GLN A 29 1.76 -12.80 1.12
C GLN A 29 1.18 -13.22 2.48
N ARG A 30 1.20 -14.52 2.79
CA ARG A 30 0.50 -15.09 3.94
C ARG A 30 0.87 -14.40 5.26
N HIS A 31 2.17 -14.28 5.53
CA HIS A 31 2.65 -13.66 6.77
C HIS A 31 2.24 -12.18 6.86
N ALA A 32 2.37 -11.43 5.76
CA ALA A 32 1.94 -10.03 5.69
C ALA A 32 0.44 -9.86 5.99
N LYS A 33 -0.41 -10.74 5.44
CA LYS A 33 -1.85 -10.76 5.72
C LYS A 33 -2.16 -11.09 7.18
N GLU A 34 -1.44 -12.02 7.79
CA GLU A 34 -1.60 -12.38 9.21
C GLU A 34 -1.25 -11.21 10.13
N VAL A 35 -0.09 -10.58 9.92
CA VAL A 35 0.35 -9.42 10.71
C VAL A 35 -0.62 -8.25 10.54
N LEU A 36 -1.01 -7.95 9.30
CA LEU A 36 -1.95 -6.87 9.01
C LEU A 36 -3.33 -7.11 9.63
N ALA A 37 -3.84 -8.34 9.58
CA ALA A 37 -5.12 -8.70 10.18
C ALA A 37 -5.11 -8.53 11.71
N ILE A 38 -4.01 -8.92 12.37
CA ILE A 38 -3.84 -8.73 13.81
C ILE A 38 -3.76 -7.24 14.15
N ALA A 39 -2.98 -6.46 13.40
CA ALA A 39 -2.82 -5.03 13.63
C ALA A 39 -4.15 -4.28 13.48
N ALA A 40 -4.89 -4.57 12.40
CA ALA A 40 -6.21 -4.00 12.15
C ALA A 40 -7.21 -4.35 13.25
N TYR A 41 -7.26 -5.60 13.68
CA TYR A 41 -8.12 -6.03 14.77
C TYR A 41 -7.79 -5.32 16.10
N ASN A 42 -6.51 -5.21 16.43
CA ASN A 42 -6.06 -4.52 17.64
C ASN A 42 -6.40 -3.02 17.58
N HIS A 43 -6.29 -2.40 16.40
CA HIS A 43 -6.71 -1.03 16.18
C HIS A 43 -8.22 -0.83 16.44
N LEU A 44 -9.07 -1.70 15.89
CA LEU A 44 -10.51 -1.66 16.13
C LEU A 44 -10.86 -1.85 17.62
N LYS A 45 -10.20 -2.81 18.27
CA LYS A 45 -10.38 -3.03 19.72
C LYS A 45 -10.00 -1.80 20.56
N ARG A 46 -8.92 -1.12 20.18
CA ARG A 46 -8.50 0.12 20.84
C ARG A 46 -9.56 1.20 20.71
N ILE A 47 -10.10 1.42 19.51
CA ILE A 47 -11.17 2.40 19.28
C ILE A 47 -12.39 2.07 20.14
N GLU A 48 -12.80 0.81 20.19
CA GLU A 48 -13.92 0.38 21.01
C GLU A 48 -13.65 0.58 22.49
N TYR A 49 -12.47 0.19 22.98
CA TYR A 49 -12.07 0.39 24.37
C TYR A 49 -12.13 1.86 24.80
N LEU A 50 -11.66 2.78 23.96
CA LEU A 50 -11.72 4.22 24.23
C LEU A 50 -13.16 4.77 24.20
N LYS A 51 -14.01 4.30 23.30
CA LYS A 51 -15.45 4.66 23.26
C LYS A 51 -16.21 4.27 24.52
N PHE A 52 -15.80 3.23 25.21
CA PHE A 52 -16.39 2.79 26.49
C PHE A 52 -15.72 3.39 27.73
N GLY A 53 -14.94 4.45 27.57
CA GLY A 53 -14.31 5.18 28.70
C GLY A 53 -13.03 4.52 29.21
N GLY A 54 -12.42 3.65 28.38
CA GLY A 54 -11.06 3.13 28.65
C GLY A 54 -10.03 4.25 28.65
N ASP A 55 -8.94 4.04 29.36
CA ASP A 55 -7.83 4.98 29.41
C ASP A 55 -6.93 4.86 28.14
N VAL A 56 -6.03 5.84 27.95
CA VAL A 56 -5.09 5.89 26.81
C VAL A 56 -3.92 4.92 26.98
N SER A 57 -4.01 3.91 27.84
CA SER A 57 -2.93 2.94 28.09
C SER A 57 -2.61 2.07 26.87
N ILE A 58 -3.61 1.84 25.98
CA ILE A 58 -3.42 1.11 24.73
C ILE A 58 -2.95 2.07 23.65
N ARG A 59 -1.67 2.00 23.32
CA ARG A 59 -1.06 2.88 22.31
C ARG A 59 -1.54 2.52 20.90
N LYS A 60 -1.63 3.55 20.06
CA LYS A 60 -1.86 3.40 18.62
C LYS A 60 -0.71 2.66 17.95
N SER A 61 -1.00 1.73 17.06
CA SER A 61 -0.01 0.92 16.35
C SER A 61 -0.13 1.15 14.85
N ASN A 62 0.56 2.20 14.35
CA ASN A 62 0.64 2.43 12.92
C ASN A 62 1.55 1.37 12.27
N ILE A 63 1.43 1.22 10.95
CA ILE A 63 2.00 0.11 10.20
C ILE A 63 3.05 0.63 9.21
N LEU A 64 4.19 -0.04 9.13
CA LEU A 64 5.18 0.12 8.08
C LEU A 64 5.18 -1.12 7.19
N MET A 65 4.81 -0.95 5.91
CA MET A 65 4.85 -2.00 4.90
C MET A 65 6.13 -1.89 4.07
N ILE A 66 6.89 -2.98 4.01
CA ILE A 66 8.18 -3.08 3.33
C ILE A 66 8.06 -4.15 2.26
N GLY A 67 8.58 -3.91 1.06
CA GLY A 67 8.65 -4.93 0.02
C GLY A 67 8.78 -4.34 -1.39
N PRO A 68 9.19 -5.14 -2.37
CA PRO A 68 9.51 -4.67 -3.70
C PRO A 68 8.34 -3.97 -4.41
N SER A 69 8.66 -3.19 -5.43
CA SER A 69 7.64 -2.55 -6.27
C SER A 69 6.78 -3.64 -6.92
N GLY A 70 5.46 -3.42 -6.99
CA GLY A 70 4.53 -4.40 -7.58
C GLY A 70 4.21 -5.61 -6.70
N SER A 71 4.68 -5.70 -5.45
CA SER A 71 4.35 -6.78 -4.50
C SER A 71 2.92 -6.73 -3.94
N GLY A 72 2.18 -5.62 -4.17
CA GLY A 72 0.79 -5.48 -3.76
C GLY A 72 0.56 -4.65 -2.49
N LYS A 73 1.54 -3.87 -1.98
CA LYS A 73 1.41 -3.05 -0.75
C LYS A 73 0.15 -2.17 -0.74
N THR A 74 0.00 -1.32 -1.73
CA THR A 74 -1.15 -0.40 -1.87
C THR A 74 -2.47 -1.15 -2.01
N TYR A 75 -2.46 -2.25 -2.78
CA TYR A 75 -3.65 -3.09 -2.99
C TYR A 75 -4.09 -3.77 -1.70
N LEU A 76 -3.14 -4.29 -0.92
CA LEU A 76 -3.40 -4.93 0.38
C LEU A 76 -4.00 -3.94 1.39
N ALA A 77 -3.46 -2.72 1.48
CA ALA A 77 -3.97 -1.68 2.37
C ALA A 77 -5.37 -1.20 1.96
N ARG A 78 -5.61 -1.00 0.65
CA ARG A 78 -6.93 -0.62 0.13
C ARG A 78 -7.97 -1.72 0.34
N THR A 79 -7.58 -2.98 0.14
CA THR A 79 -8.45 -4.13 0.39
C THR A 79 -8.80 -4.25 1.86
N LEU A 80 -7.84 -3.99 2.76
CA LEU A 80 -8.11 -3.93 4.20
C LEU A 80 -9.17 -2.88 4.52
N ALA A 81 -9.02 -1.65 4.01
CA ALA A 81 -10.01 -0.57 4.21
C ALA A 81 -11.41 -0.97 3.72
N LYS A 82 -11.49 -1.62 2.55
CA LYS A 82 -12.74 -2.16 1.99
C LYS A 82 -13.37 -3.23 2.90
N ILE A 83 -12.56 -4.14 3.46
CA ILE A 83 -13.01 -5.20 4.37
C ILE A 83 -13.53 -4.61 5.69
N LEU A 84 -12.84 -3.61 6.22
CA LEU A 84 -13.22 -2.94 7.45
C LEU A 84 -14.37 -1.94 7.25
N ASP A 85 -14.71 -1.64 6.00
CA ASP A 85 -15.72 -0.64 5.60
C ASP A 85 -15.42 0.74 6.22
N VAL A 86 -14.15 1.18 6.06
CA VAL A 86 -13.66 2.48 6.53
C VAL A 86 -13.13 3.33 5.36
N PRO A 87 -13.17 4.66 5.48
CA PRO A 87 -12.59 5.56 4.49
C PRO A 87 -11.09 5.31 4.28
N PHE A 88 -10.63 5.54 3.04
CA PHE A 88 -9.24 5.34 2.67
C PHE A 88 -8.72 6.52 1.86
N ALA A 89 -7.60 7.12 2.29
CA ALA A 89 -6.88 8.14 1.55
C ALA A 89 -5.50 7.64 1.14
N TYR A 90 -5.20 7.76 -0.16
CA TYR A 90 -3.87 7.50 -0.73
C TYR A 90 -3.06 8.78 -0.78
N ASN A 91 -1.81 8.70 -0.35
CA ASN A 91 -0.83 9.77 -0.40
C ASN A 91 0.52 9.24 -0.87
N ASP A 92 1.30 10.10 -1.50
CA ASP A 92 2.65 9.84 -1.93
C ASP A 92 3.60 10.71 -1.08
N ALA A 93 4.54 10.07 -0.38
CA ALA A 93 5.48 10.78 0.49
C ALA A 93 6.39 11.74 -0.29
N THR A 94 6.62 11.50 -1.57
CA THR A 94 7.46 12.37 -2.41
C THR A 94 6.81 13.72 -2.74
N ALA A 95 5.48 13.82 -2.59
CA ALA A 95 4.75 15.07 -2.76
C ALA A 95 4.87 15.99 -1.54
N PHE A 96 5.25 15.44 -0.38
CA PHE A 96 5.37 16.21 0.85
C PHE A 96 6.66 17.01 0.92
N THR A 97 6.57 18.21 1.49
CA THR A 97 7.71 19.07 1.77
C THR A 97 7.69 19.54 3.22
N GLU A 98 8.81 20.04 3.68
CA GLU A 98 8.86 20.74 4.98
C GLU A 98 7.97 21.98 4.93
N ALA A 99 7.20 22.23 5.99
CA ALA A 99 6.27 23.34 6.09
C ALA A 99 6.93 24.68 5.73
N GLY A 100 6.33 25.41 4.77
CA GLY A 100 6.83 26.69 4.28
C GLY A 100 7.67 26.64 3.00
N TYR A 101 7.90 25.45 2.43
CA TYR A 101 8.52 25.26 1.12
C TYR A 101 7.50 24.92 0.02
N TYR A 102 7.96 24.93 -1.23
CA TYR A 102 7.11 24.61 -2.40
C TYR A 102 6.79 23.11 -2.41
N GLY A 103 5.56 22.74 -2.08
CA GLY A 103 5.05 21.38 -2.04
C GLY A 103 3.82 21.26 -1.15
N GLU A 104 3.37 20.04 -0.92
CA GLU A 104 2.22 19.77 -0.05
C GLU A 104 2.65 19.62 1.41
N ASP A 105 1.94 20.27 2.32
CA ASP A 105 2.08 20.00 3.74
C ASP A 105 1.53 18.62 4.08
N VAL A 106 2.11 17.94 5.06
CA VAL A 106 1.73 16.57 5.43
C VAL A 106 0.27 16.48 5.91
N GLU A 107 -0.30 17.58 6.41
CA GLU A 107 -1.70 17.74 6.82
C GLU A 107 -2.69 17.53 5.66
N VAL A 108 -2.24 17.73 4.42
CA VAL A 108 -3.05 17.46 3.22
C VAL A 108 -3.48 15.98 3.16
N ALA A 109 -2.70 15.07 3.76
CA ALA A 109 -3.06 13.66 3.83
C ALA A 109 -4.40 13.43 4.57
N ILE A 110 -4.63 14.20 5.63
CA ILE A 110 -5.89 14.16 6.39
C ILE A 110 -7.00 14.88 5.61
N GLY A 111 -6.68 15.98 4.92
CA GLY A 111 -7.63 16.67 4.04
C GLY A 111 -8.17 15.77 2.93
N ARG A 112 -7.32 14.92 2.34
CA ARG A 112 -7.75 13.92 1.35
C ARG A 112 -8.69 12.87 1.96
N LEU A 113 -8.45 12.46 3.21
CA LEU A 113 -9.35 11.53 3.91
C LEU A 113 -10.70 12.19 4.19
N LEU A 114 -10.71 13.45 4.64
CA LEU A 114 -11.93 14.22 4.85
C LEU A 114 -12.72 14.39 3.54
N TYR A 115 -12.04 14.70 2.45
CA TYR A 115 -12.67 14.80 1.13
C TYR A 115 -13.29 13.46 0.69
N ALA A 116 -12.60 12.33 0.92
CA ALA A 116 -13.12 10.99 0.60
C ALA A 116 -14.40 10.62 1.37
N THR A 117 -14.68 11.29 2.49
CA THR A 117 -15.89 11.11 3.31
C THR A 117 -16.99 12.13 3.00
N ASN A 118 -16.87 12.92 1.92
CA ASN A 118 -17.73 14.06 1.66
C ASN A 118 -17.81 15.03 2.86
N GLN A 119 -16.67 15.33 3.47
CA GLN A 119 -16.51 16.22 4.62
C GLN A 119 -17.20 15.75 5.91
N ASN A 120 -17.47 14.46 6.01
CA ASN A 120 -17.96 13.86 7.25
C ASN A 120 -16.78 13.58 8.19
N VAL A 121 -16.61 14.44 9.21
CA VAL A 121 -15.52 14.38 10.19
C VAL A 121 -15.55 13.07 10.96
N ASP A 122 -16.70 12.67 11.50
CA ASP A 122 -16.84 11.42 12.28
C ASP A 122 -16.41 10.18 11.49
N ALA A 123 -16.69 10.16 10.18
CA ALA A 123 -16.26 9.07 9.32
C ALA A 123 -14.74 9.15 9.05
N ALA A 124 -14.20 10.35 8.82
CA ALA A 124 -12.78 10.56 8.55
C ALA A 124 -11.91 10.16 9.75
N GLU A 125 -12.32 10.47 10.96
CA GLU A 125 -11.62 10.12 12.22
C GLU A 125 -11.42 8.62 12.44
N ASN A 126 -12.17 7.76 11.74
CA ASN A 126 -12.07 6.31 11.82
C ASN A 126 -11.50 5.68 10.54
N GLY A 127 -10.87 6.47 9.67
CA GLY A 127 -10.35 6.05 8.38
C GLY A 127 -8.92 5.52 8.41
N ILE A 128 -8.44 5.19 7.21
CA ILE A 128 -7.05 4.77 6.95
C ILE A 128 -6.37 5.80 6.05
N VAL A 129 -5.24 6.32 6.51
CA VAL A 129 -4.31 7.13 5.70
C VAL A 129 -3.16 6.24 5.26
N PHE A 130 -3.05 6.04 3.97
CA PHE A 130 -1.95 5.30 3.36
C PHE A 130 -0.95 6.27 2.73
N ILE A 131 0.33 6.12 3.08
CA ILE A 131 1.44 6.94 2.60
C ILE A 131 2.43 6.03 1.88
N ASP A 132 2.46 6.11 0.55
CA ASP A 132 3.38 5.34 -0.29
C ASP A 132 4.73 6.03 -0.43
N GLU A 133 5.73 5.31 -0.92
CA GLU A 133 7.09 5.77 -1.20
C GLU A 133 7.81 6.41 0.00
N ILE A 134 7.51 5.94 1.22
CA ILE A 134 8.11 6.47 2.45
C ILE A 134 9.64 6.33 2.46
N ASP A 135 10.22 5.35 1.75
CA ASP A 135 11.65 5.15 1.59
C ASP A 135 12.34 6.31 0.86
N LYS A 136 11.60 7.12 0.09
CA LYS A 136 12.15 8.25 -0.66
C LYS A 136 12.42 9.49 0.21
N ILE A 137 11.80 9.56 1.39
CA ILE A 137 12.07 10.61 2.37
C ILE A 137 13.14 10.22 3.41
N ALA A 138 13.82 9.09 3.21
CA ALA A 138 14.97 8.73 4.03
C ALA A 138 16.11 9.73 3.83
N ARG A 139 16.84 10.05 4.91
CA ARG A 139 18.04 10.87 4.82
C ARG A 139 19.05 10.21 3.90
N ARG A 140 19.44 10.85 2.83
CA ARG A 140 20.56 10.39 2.01
C ARG A 140 21.84 10.63 2.78
N GLY A 141 22.47 9.56 3.25
CA GLY A 141 23.76 9.61 3.92
C GLY A 141 24.77 10.33 3.02
N GLY A 142 25.35 11.41 3.51
CA GLY A 142 26.26 12.26 2.76
C GLY A 142 27.50 11.52 2.28
N GLY A 143 27.51 11.15 1.01
CA GLY A 143 28.74 10.92 0.28
C GLY A 143 29.48 12.26 0.14
N ASN A 144 30.73 12.34 0.63
CA ASN A 144 31.71 13.44 0.50
C ASN A 144 31.16 14.86 0.71
N ARG A 145 31.14 15.28 1.96
CA ARG A 145 30.98 16.68 2.35
C ARG A 145 32.19 17.50 1.94
N THR A 146 32.14 18.08 0.75
CA THR A 146 32.92 19.29 0.42
C THR A 146 31.93 20.36 0.02
N GLY A 147 31.58 21.25 0.95
CA GLY A 147 30.86 22.50 0.68
C GLY A 147 29.53 22.66 1.41
N SER A 148 29.57 23.50 2.46
CA SER A 148 28.50 24.34 3.04
C SER A 148 27.04 23.84 2.99
N SER A 149 26.53 23.44 4.19
CA SER A 149 25.17 23.69 4.70
C SER A 149 24.01 23.80 3.68
N GLN A 150 23.77 22.79 2.85
CA GLN A 150 22.44 22.55 2.37
C GLN A 150 21.78 21.59 3.39
N ARG A 151 20.86 22.16 4.21
CA ARG A 151 19.90 21.34 4.96
C ARG A 151 19.24 20.40 3.96
N ASP A 152 19.11 19.13 4.33
CA ASP A 152 18.31 18.15 3.58
C ASP A 152 16.83 18.52 3.75
N ILE A 153 16.38 19.46 2.92
CA ILE A 153 15.04 20.08 2.98
C ILE A 153 13.96 19.05 2.63
N GLY A 154 14.31 17.97 1.93
CA GLY A 154 13.36 16.99 1.42
C GLY A 154 13.15 15.77 2.31
N GLY A 155 14.09 15.38 3.14
CA GLY A 155 14.03 14.10 3.87
C GLY A 155 13.71 14.26 5.34
N GLU A 156 14.60 14.86 6.12
CA GLU A 156 14.44 14.94 7.58
C GLU A 156 13.26 15.82 8.01
N GLY A 157 13.04 16.98 7.35
CA GLY A 157 11.94 17.87 7.66
C GLY A 157 10.57 17.23 7.44
N VAL A 158 10.43 16.45 6.36
CA VAL A 158 9.19 15.69 6.09
C VAL A 158 9.00 14.59 7.12
N GLN A 159 10.06 13.86 7.52
CA GLN A 159 9.95 12.85 8.59
C GLN A 159 9.50 13.48 9.92
N GLN A 160 10.02 14.67 10.28
CA GLN A 160 9.60 15.39 11.49
C GLN A 160 8.14 15.87 11.40
N SER A 161 7.69 16.32 10.23
CA SER A 161 6.29 16.69 10.00
C SER A 161 5.35 15.48 10.09
N LEU A 162 5.74 14.34 9.51
CA LEU A 162 5.01 13.08 9.66
C LEU A 162 4.94 12.63 11.12
N LEU A 163 6.02 12.77 11.87
CA LEU A 163 6.05 12.41 13.29
C LEU A 163 4.98 13.17 14.07
N LYS A 164 4.79 14.48 13.83
CA LYS A 164 3.75 15.29 14.47
C LYS A 164 2.35 14.74 14.22
N ILE A 165 2.07 14.29 12.98
CA ILE A 165 0.76 13.72 12.64
C ILE A 165 0.59 12.34 13.26
N LEU A 166 1.62 11.51 13.25
CA LEU A 166 1.54 10.17 13.85
C LEU A 166 1.38 10.20 15.37
N GLU A 167 1.84 11.25 16.03
CA GLU A 167 1.74 11.48 17.48
C GLU A 167 0.55 12.33 17.89
N GLY A 168 0.03 13.16 16.98
CA GLY A 168 -0.99 14.15 17.27
C GLY A 168 -2.33 13.53 17.64
N GLU A 169 -3.09 14.28 18.45
CA GLU A 169 -4.45 13.92 18.82
C GLU A 169 -5.47 14.69 17.99
N LYS A 170 -5.22 15.99 17.75
CA LYS A 170 -6.12 16.88 17.01
C LYS A 170 -5.35 17.74 16.01
N LEU A 171 -5.97 17.96 14.87
CA LEU A 171 -5.41 18.74 13.79
C LEU A 171 -6.46 19.63 13.13
N PHE A 172 -6.07 20.86 12.76
CA PHE A 172 -6.90 21.75 11.95
C PHE A 172 -6.59 21.53 10.47
N VAL A 173 -7.58 21.11 9.71
CA VAL A 173 -7.44 20.75 8.28
C VAL A 173 -8.32 21.66 7.45
N PRO A 174 -7.84 22.20 6.32
CA PRO A 174 -8.67 22.99 5.42
C PRO A 174 -9.76 22.12 4.79
N MET A 175 -11.00 22.61 4.80
CA MET A 175 -12.14 21.89 4.21
C MET A 175 -12.08 21.79 2.69
N ASN A 176 -11.40 22.72 2.02
CA ASN A 176 -11.26 22.76 0.57
C ASN A 176 -9.80 22.60 0.13
N VAL A 177 -9.43 21.39 -0.30
CA VAL A 177 -8.08 21.07 -0.80
C VAL A 177 -7.80 21.72 -2.16
N THR A 178 -8.84 22.13 -2.91
CA THR A 178 -8.73 22.63 -4.28
C THR A 178 -8.78 24.15 -4.44
N ALA A 179 -9.10 24.90 -3.39
CA ALA A 179 -9.27 26.36 -3.47
C ALA A 179 -8.10 27.10 -2.83
N HIS A 180 -7.12 27.48 -3.63
CA HIS A 180 -6.00 28.36 -3.21
C HIS A 180 -6.43 29.76 -2.67
N TRP A 181 -7.71 30.11 -2.71
CA TRP A 181 -8.16 31.49 -2.50
C TRP A 181 -9.22 31.71 -1.42
N ASN A 182 -9.87 30.68 -0.87
CA ASN A 182 -10.74 30.85 0.31
C ASN A 182 -9.95 30.51 1.57
N LYS A 183 -9.32 31.53 2.14
CA LYS A 183 -8.82 31.51 3.49
C LYS A 183 -10.01 31.19 4.41
N TYR A 184 -9.83 30.16 5.32
CA TYR A 184 -10.51 30.12 6.64
C TYR A 184 -11.66 29.15 6.90
N ASP A 185 -11.94 28.18 6.06
CA ASP A 185 -12.78 27.08 6.54
C ASP A 185 -11.87 25.90 6.97
N TYR A 186 -11.39 25.96 8.21
CA TYR A 186 -10.70 24.86 8.86
C TYR A 186 -11.67 24.09 9.73
N VAL A 187 -11.52 22.77 9.77
CA VAL A 187 -12.23 21.89 10.69
C VAL A 187 -11.21 21.17 11.58
N GLU A 188 -11.53 21.05 12.87
CA GLU A 188 -10.77 20.25 13.81
C GLU A 188 -11.11 18.77 13.61
N ILE A 189 -10.09 17.93 13.44
CA ILE A 189 -10.21 16.46 13.28
C ILE A 189 -9.37 15.79 14.35
N ASP A 190 -9.95 14.84 15.08
CA ASP A 190 -9.24 13.95 15.98
C ASP A 190 -8.58 12.80 15.19
N ILE A 191 -7.25 12.85 15.07
CA ILE A 191 -6.48 11.86 14.34
C ILE A 191 -6.04 10.66 15.20
N ALA A 192 -6.43 10.62 16.45
CA ALA A 192 -6.06 9.55 17.37
C ALA A 192 -6.57 8.17 16.91
N ASN A 193 -7.71 8.12 16.23
CA ASN A 193 -8.32 6.88 15.72
C ASN A 193 -8.07 6.62 14.24
N ILE A 194 -7.39 7.50 13.52
CA ILE A 194 -6.97 7.25 12.14
C ILE A 194 -5.82 6.24 12.13
N LEU A 195 -5.94 5.17 11.35
CA LEU A 195 -4.85 4.22 11.15
C LEU A 195 -3.92 4.70 10.04
N PHE A 196 -2.64 4.93 10.37
CA PHE A 196 -1.64 5.25 9.36
C PHE A 196 -0.91 3.98 8.91
N ILE A 197 -0.81 3.82 7.60
CA ILE A 197 -0.06 2.75 6.95
C ILE A 197 0.95 3.42 6.01
N CYS A 198 2.22 3.37 6.36
CA CYS A 198 3.31 3.86 5.53
C CYS A 198 3.89 2.69 4.73
N ALA A 199 4.23 2.89 3.46
CA ALA A 199 4.77 1.84 2.59
C ALA A 199 5.98 2.33 1.81
N GLY A 200 6.97 1.45 1.62
CA GLY A 200 8.16 1.72 0.81
C GLY A 200 8.72 0.46 0.16
N SER A 201 9.53 0.65 -0.88
CA SER A 201 10.19 -0.46 -1.56
C SER A 201 11.45 -0.92 -0.85
N PHE A 202 12.26 0.01 -0.35
CA PHE A 202 13.53 -0.23 0.32
C PHE A 202 14.51 -1.08 -0.50
N SER A 203 14.44 -1.00 -1.84
CA SER A 203 15.21 -1.83 -2.78
C SER A 203 16.73 -1.70 -2.57
N ASP A 204 17.20 -0.49 -2.31
CA ASP A 204 18.64 -0.22 -2.13
C ASP A 204 19.19 -0.95 -0.88
N MET A 205 18.34 -1.23 0.10
CA MET A 205 18.69 -1.95 1.33
C MET A 205 18.88 -3.46 1.09
N GLU A 206 18.18 -4.02 0.10
CA GLU A 206 18.32 -5.42 -0.30
C GLU A 206 19.61 -5.65 -1.10
N GLU A 207 19.99 -4.68 -1.93
CA GLU A 207 21.25 -4.69 -2.67
C GLU A 207 22.46 -4.66 -1.72
N ASP A 208 22.47 -3.79 -0.73
CA ASP A 208 23.53 -3.72 0.30
C ASP A 208 23.66 -5.01 1.12
N ARG A 209 22.57 -5.75 1.33
CA ARG A 209 22.59 -7.06 2.00
C ARG A 209 23.12 -8.18 1.11
N SER A 210 22.87 -8.12 -0.19
CA SER A 210 23.33 -9.11 -1.17
C SER A 210 24.82 -8.92 -1.51
N ASP A 211 25.31 -7.69 -1.53
CA ASP A 211 26.70 -7.33 -1.78
C ASP A 211 27.63 -7.47 -0.57
N GLY A 212 27.18 -8.12 0.50
CA GLY A 212 27.89 -8.35 1.76
C GLY A 212 29.34 -8.79 1.65
N ARG A 213 30.15 -8.02 0.91
CA ARG A 213 31.60 -7.99 1.02
C ARG A 213 31.99 -7.25 2.30
N SER A 214 31.85 -7.93 3.42
CA SER A 214 32.57 -7.52 4.62
C SER A 214 34.07 -7.55 4.28
N VAL A 215 34.65 -6.38 4.10
CA VAL A 215 36.09 -6.19 4.15
C VAL A 215 36.50 -6.41 5.62
N GLY A 216 36.77 -7.62 5.98
CA GLY A 216 37.23 -7.98 7.33
C GLY A 216 36.98 -9.45 7.62
N PHE A 217 38.07 -10.19 7.81
CA PHE A 217 38.15 -11.60 8.20
C PHE A 217 37.41 -11.90 9.52
N VAL A 218 36.11 -12.10 9.48
CA VAL A 218 35.37 -12.90 10.48
C VAL A 218 34.19 -13.55 9.76
N GLU A 219 34.31 -14.79 9.37
CA GLU A 219 33.16 -15.67 9.10
C GLU A 219 32.36 -15.87 10.40
N SER A 220 31.44 -15.00 10.69
CA SER A 220 30.36 -15.31 11.61
C SER A 220 29.16 -15.73 10.80
N ALA A 221 29.06 -17.04 10.53
CA ALA A 221 27.81 -17.70 10.15
C ALA A 221 26.80 -17.56 11.30
N GLY A 222 26.32 -16.35 11.54
CA GLY A 222 25.15 -16.12 12.37
C GLY A 222 23.89 -16.52 11.59
N PRO A 223 22.81 -16.97 12.26
CA PRO A 223 21.56 -17.28 11.58
C PRO A 223 21.13 -16.07 10.77
N GLN A 224 20.80 -16.27 9.48
CA GLN A 224 20.24 -15.23 8.61
C GLN A 224 19.08 -14.57 9.35
N ARG A 225 19.27 -13.31 9.75
CA ARG A 225 18.21 -12.54 10.41
C ARG A 225 17.05 -12.43 9.43
N GLN A 226 15.97 -13.14 9.70
CA GLN A 226 14.74 -13.00 8.96
C GLN A 226 14.12 -11.64 9.28
N GLY A 227 13.94 -10.78 8.26
CA GLY A 227 13.26 -9.52 8.36
C GLY A 227 14.15 -8.26 8.49
N VAL A 228 13.52 -7.10 8.27
CA VAL A 228 14.15 -5.77 8.34
C VAL A 228 14.17 -5.28 9.79
N SER A 229 15.36 -5.03 10.33
CA SER A 229 15.51 -4.54 11.71
C SER A 229 15.33 -3.02 11.81
N SER A 230 15.12 -2.51 13.05
CA SER A 230 15.13 -1.04 13.28
C SER A 230 16.48 -0.44 12.95
N GLU A 231 17.57 -1.15 13.24
CA GLU A 231 18.93 -0.70 12.96
C GLU A 231 19.18 -0.53 11.46
N ASP A 232 18.63 -1.43 10.64
CA ASP A 232 18.73 -1.33 9.18
C ASP A 232 18.01 -0.09 8.66
N LEU A 233 16.81 0.19 9.16
CA LEU A 233 16.02 1.37 8.79
C LEU A 233 16.68 2.68 9.24
N VAL A 234 17.30 2.70 10.44
CA VAL A 234 18.04 3.87 10.91
C VAL A 234 19.28 4.10 10.02
N LYS A 235 20.01 3.04 9.65
CA LYS A 235 21.14 3.13 8.71
C LYS A 235 20.68 3.61 7.32
N TYR A 236 19.51 3.20 6.90
CA TYR A 236 18.89 3.65 5.65
C TYR A 236 18.56 5.14 5.64
N GLY A 237 18.40 5.75 6.83
CA GLY A 237 18.18 7.20 6.97
C GLY A 237 16.86 7.59 7.64
N PHE A 238 16.18 6.64 8.28
CA PHE A 238 14.97 6.95 9.06
C PHE A 238 15.31 7.46 10.46
N LEU A 239 14.50 8.39 10.95
CA LEU A 239 14.57 8.85 12.34
C LEU A 239 14.08 7.74 13.28
N PRO A 240 14.82 7.43 14.36
CA PRO A 240 14.41 6.43 15.35
C PRO A 240 13.03 6.74 15.96
N GLU A 241 12.71 8.01 16.17
CA GLU A 241 11.45 8.49 16.71
C GLU A 241 10.28 8.13 15.77
N LEU A 242 10.46 8.32 14.45
CA LEU A 242 9.45 7.97 13.44
C LEU A 242 9.20 6.46 13.42
N LEU A 243 10.28 5.66 13.47
CA LEU A 243 10.17 4.19 13.56
C LEU A 243 9.47 3.72 14.83
N GLY A 244 9.66 4.44 15.94
CA GLY A 244 8.93 4.19 17.19
C GLY A 244 7.42 4.40 17.08
N ARG A 245 6.94 5.20 16.09
CA ARG A 245 5.52 5.41 15.78
C ARG A 245 4.96 4.49 14.71
N LEU A 246 5.84 3.67 14.10
CA LEU A 246 5.51 2.63 13.11
C LEU A 246 5.94 1.24 13.63
N PRO A 247 5.41 0.79 14.79
CA PRO A 247 5.91 -0.40 15.47
C PRO A 247 5.55 -1.70 14.75
N VAL A 248 4.48 -1.70 13.94
CA VAL A 248 4.04 -2.91 13.21
C VAL A 248 4.70 -2.92 11.85
N ARG A 249 5.51 -3.96 11.58
CA ARG A 249 6.16 -4.16 10.29
C ARG A 249 5.48 -5.27 9.53
N VAL A 250 5.14 -4.98 8.27
CA VAL A 250 4.52 -5.91 7.34
C VAL A 250 5.43 -6.04 6.14
N GLU A 251 6.12 -7.18 6.05
CA GLU A 251 7.05 -7.44 4.96
C GLU A 251 6.35 -8.24 3.86
N LEU A 252 6.42 -7.74 2.62
CA LEU A 252 5.91 -8.40 1.44
C LEU A 252 7.07 -8.97 0.63
N GLN A 253 6.86 -10.17 0.14
CA GLN A 253 7.82 -10.88 -0.71
C GLN A 253 7.62 -10.53 -2.18
N GLU A 254 8.66 -10.75 -2.98
CA GLU A 254 8.55 -10.70 -4.43
C GLU A 254 7.58 -11.77 -4.92
N LEU A 255 6.78 -11.42 -5.94
CA LEU A 255 5.82 -12.34 -6.53
C LEU A 255 6.50 -13.26 -7.54
N SER A 256 6.28 -14.56 -7.42
CA SER A 256 6.75 -15.56 -8.39
C SER A 256 5.92 -15.52 -9.69
N PRO A 257 6.42 -16.09 -10.80
CA PRO A 257 5.61 -16.25 -12.01
C PRO A 257 4.30 -16.98 -11.77
N ALA A 258 4.29 -17.97 -10.87
CA ALA A 258 3.08 -18.71 -10.49
C ALA A 258 2.07 -17.83 -9.74
N ASP A 259 2.56 -16.96 -8.82
CA ASP A 259 1.69 -16.00 -8.13
C ASP A 259 1.04 -15.01 -9.11
N LEU A 260 1.81 -14.54 -10.12
CA LEU A 260 1.28 -13.64 -11.14
C LEU A 260 0.21 -14.31 -12.03
N VAL A 261 0.37 -15.58 -12.37
CA VAL A 261 -0.67 -16.36 -13.06
C VAL A 261 -1.91 -16.50 -12.18
N THR A 262 -1.73 -16.81 -10.90
CA THR A 262 -2.83 -16.89 -9.94
C THR A 262 -3.55 -15.52 -9.81
N ILE A 263 -2.80 -14.41 -9.74
CA ILE A 263 -3.38 -13.04 -9.71
C ILE A 263 -4.25 -12.76 -10.95
N LEU A 264 -3.87 -13.28 -12.11
CA LEU A 264 -4.66 -13.12 -13.32
C LEU A 264 -6.00 -13.88 -13.30
N THR A 265 -6.07 -15.00 -12.58
CA THR A 265 -7.14 -16.01 -12.77
C THR A 265 -8.04 -16.26 -11.56
N GLU A 266 -7.52 -16.22 -10.32
CA GLU A 266 -8.20 -16.78 -9.16
C GLU A 266 -8.88 -15.77 -8.22
N PRO A 267 -8.30 -14.59 -7.89
CA PRO A 267 -8.92 -13.66 -6.97
C PRO A 267 -10.32 -13.19 -7.40
N ARG A 268 -11.10 -12.70 -6.44
CA ARG A 268 -12.45 -12.16 -6.71
C ARG A 268 -12.47 -11.07 -7.79
N GLU A 269 -11.41 -10.30 -7.89
CA GLU A 269 -11.23 -9.21 -8.87
C GLU A 269 -10.17 -9.58 -9.92
N ALA A 270 -10.04 -10.88 -10.25
CA ALA A 270 -9.09 -11.36 -11.25
C ALA A 270 -9.40 -10.81 -12.64
N MET A 271 -8.33 -10.46 -13.37
CA MET A 271 -8.44 -9.77 -14.66
C MET A 271 -8.98 -10.68 -15.77
N VAL A 272 -8.56 -11.94 -15.83
CA VAL A 272 -9.02 -12.88 -16.87
C VAL A 272 -10.54 -13.09 -16.81
N PRO A 273 -11.16 -13.41 -15.66
CA PRO A 273 -12.62 -13.47 -15.54
C PRO A 273 -13.32 -12.13 -15.85
N GLU A 274 -12.69 -10.98 -15.57
CA GLU A 274 -13.23 -9.66 -15.91
C GLU A 274 -13.39 -9.54 -17.44
N TYR A 275 -12.33 -9.81 -18.21
CA TYR A 275 -12.34 -9.73 -19.68
C TYR A 275 -13.18 -10.84 -20.31
N GLN A 276 -13.22 -12.04 -19.73
CA GLN A 276 -14.12 -13.09 -20.20
C GLN A 276 -15.59 -12.68 -20.13
N ARG A 277 -16.00 -12.03 -19.01
CA ARG A 277 -17.35 -11.48 -18.87
C ARG A 277 -17.61 -10.37 -19.86
N LEU A 278 -16.62 -9.48 -20.10
CA LEU A 278 -16.74 -8.40 -21.08
C LEU A 278 -16.95 -8.96 -22.50
N CYS A 279 -16.14 -9.92 -22.93
CA CYS A 279 -16.26 -10.56 -24.24
C CYS A 279 -17.58 -11.37 -24.38
N ALA A 280 -18.05 -11.95 -23.29
CA ALA A 280 -19.34 -12.68 -23.29
C ALA A 280 -20.53 -11.79 -23.60
N LEU A 281 -20.47 -10.46 -23.31
CA LEU A 281 -21.52 -9.51 -23.73
C LEU A 281 -21.62 -9.38 -25.25
N ASP A 282 -20.49 -9.57 -25.96
CA ASP A 282 -20.43 -9.60 -27.43
C ASP A 282 -20.58 -11.03 -27.99
N GLN A 283 -21.04 -11.97 -27.14
CA GLN A 283 -21.22 -13.39 -27.47
C GLN A 283 -19.91 -14.11 -27.90
N ILE A 284 -18.75 -13.62 -27.44
CA ILE A 284 -17.44 -14.23 -27.66
C ILE A 284 -17.05 -15.08 -26.47
N GLN A 285 -16.62 -16.30 -26.70
CA GLN A 285 -16.00 -17.15 -25.69
C GLN A 285 -14.49 -16.95 -25.68
N LEU A 286 -13.99 -16.11 -24.74
CA LEU A 286 -12.58 -15.83 -24.56
C LEU A 286 -11.94 -16.87 -23.63
N GLU A 287 -10.85 -17.48 -24.09
CA GLU A 287 -10.05 -18.42 -23.30
C GLU A 287 -8.57 -18.07 -23.37
N PHE A 288 -7.81 -18.51 -22.40
CA PHE A 288 -6.36 -18.35 -22.35
C PHE A 288 -5.71 -19.73 -22.22
N SER A 289 -4.71 -20.02 -23.05
CA SER A 289 -3.87 -21.18 -22.80
C SER A 289 -3.02 -20.94 -21.54
N ARG A 290 -2.68 -22.02 -20.85
CA ARG A 290 -1.82 -21.93 -19.65
C ARG A 290 -0.47 -21.28 -19.98
N GLU A 291 0.08 -21.60 -21.12
CA GLU A 291 1.34 -21.07 -21.63
C GLU A 291 1.25 -19.58 -21.91
N ALA A 292 0.12 -19.07 -22.40
CA ALA A 292 -0.11 -17.65 -22.60
C ALA A 292 -0.12 -16.89 -21.28
N LEU A 293 -0.77 -17.42 -20.24
CA LEU A 293 -0.77 -16.83 -18.90
C LEU A 293 0.65 -16.74 -18.32
N PHE A 294 1.46 -17.79 -18.48
CA PHE A 294 2.86 -17.76 -18.06
C PHE A 294 3.69 -16.77 -18.90
N ALA A 295 3.43 -16.65 -20.20
CA ALA A 295 4.09 -15.65 -21.06
C ALA A 295 3.79 -14.22 -20.59
N ILE A 296 2.53 -13.92 -20.22
CA ILE A 296 2.14 -12.63 -19.63
C ILE A 296 2.89 -12.39 -18.31
N ALA A 297 2.91 -13.39 -17.42
CA ALA A 297 3.61 -13.31 -16.13
C ALA A 297 5.11 -13.03 -16.30
N HIS A 298 5.78 -13.75 -17.20
CA HIS A 298 7.20 -13.53 -17.51
C HIS A 298 7.46 -12.15 -18.11
N ALA A 299 6.60 -11.67 -19.00
CA ALA A 299 6.71 -10.33 -19.56
C ALA A 299 6.58 -9.24 -18.47
N ALA A 300 5.69 -9.45 -17.49
CA ALA A 300 5.52 -8.54 -16.36
C ALA A 300 6.76 -8.50 -15.45
N LEU A 301 7.36 -9.63 -15.16
CA LEU A 301 8.60 -9.71 -14.37
C LEU A 301 9.78 -9.06 -15.11
N LYS A 302 9.90 -9.28 -16.42
CA LYS A 302 10.96 -8.64 -17.24
C LYS A 302 10.90 -7.11 -17.18
N GLN A 303 9.72 -6.53 -17.03
CA GLN A 303 9.53 -5.08 -16.84
C GLN A 303 9.87 -4.59 -15.43
N ARG A 304 10.17 -5.45 -14.48
CA ARG A 304 10.43 -5.12 -13.06
C ARG A 304 9.30 -4.34 -12.37
N LEU A 305 8.09 -4.42 -12.88
CA LEU A 305 6.90 -3.76 -12.36
C LEU A 305 5.96 -4.71 -11.60
N GLY A 306 6.29 -6.01 -11.55
CA GLY A 306 5.50 -7.02 -10.86
C GLY A 306 4.04 -7.04 -11.33
N ALA A 307 3.11 -7.18 -10.40
CA ALA A 307 1.68 -7.22 -10.73
C ALA A 307 1.14 -5.95 -11.41
N ARG A 308 1.80 -4.79 -11.28
CA ARG A 308 1.37 -3.54 -11.94
C ARG A 308 1.40 -3.64 -13.47
N ALA A 309 2.33 -4.43 -14.03
CA ALA A 309 2.45 -4.61 -15.48
C ALA A 309 1.37 -5.52 -16.07
N LEU A 310 0.76 -6.39 -15.28
CA LEU A 310 -0.16 -7.43 -15.78
C LEU A 310 -1.32 -6.85 -16.58
N ARG A 311 -2.00 -5.82 -16.05
CA ARG A 311 -3.15 -5.20 -16.72
C ARG A 311 -2.74 -4.58 -18.05
N ALA A 312 -1.64 -3.83 -18.09
CA ALA A 312 -1.17 -3.18 -19.32
C ALA A 312 -0.77 -4.19 -20.40
N ILE A 313 -0.14 -5.30 -20.01
CA ILE A 313 0.21 -6.37 -20.94
C ILE A 313 -1.05 -7.06 -21.45
N LEU A 314 -1.97 -7.42 -20.54
CA LEU A 314 -3.22 -8.09 -20.90
C LEU A 314 -4.07 -7.23 -21.84
N GLU A 315 -4.18 -5.92 -21.59
CA GLU A 315 -4.89 -4.98 -22.47
C GLU A 315 -4.28 -4.93 -23.87
N LYS A 316 -2.94 -4.87 -23.97
CA LYS A 316 -2.27 -4.91 -25.27
C LYS A 316 -2.55 -6.20 -26.04
N VAL A 317 -2.54 -7.34 -25.36
CA VAL A 317 -2.85 -8.65 -25.95
C VAL A 317 -4.29 -8.72 -26.43
N LEU A 318 -5.22 -8.20 -25.64
CA LEU A 318 -6.64 -8.25 -25.93
C LEU A 318 -7.12 -7.16 -26.89
N HIS A 319 -6.38 -6.07 -27.06
CA HIS A 319 -6.78 -4.95 -27.91
C HIS A 319 -7.24 -5.37 -29.31
N PRO A 320 -6.51 -6.23 -30.09
CA PRO A 320 -6.98 -6.68 -31.41
C PRO A 320 -8.27 -7.49 -31.33
N ILE A 321 -8.46 -8.27 -30.27
CA ILE A 321 -9.64 -9.12 -30.05
C ILE A 321 -10.86 -8.24 -29.74
N LEU A 322 -10.71 -7.30 -28.82
CA LEU A 322 -11.77 -6.40 -28.40
C LEU A 322 -12.21 -5.44 -29.51
N PHE A 323 -11.24 -5.02 -30.38
CA PHE A 323 -11.54 -4.09 -31.49
C PHE A 323 -12.49 -4.70 -32.53
N VAL A 324 -12.32 -5.99 -32.84
CA VAL A 324 -13.18 -6.69 -33.82
C VAL A 324 -14.26 -7.55 -33.15
N GLY A 325 -14.33 -7.50 -31.82
CA GLY A 325 -15.20 -8.34 -31.01
C GLY A 325 -16.67 -8.38 -31.51
N PRO A 326 -17.35 -7.24 -31.64
CA PRO A 326 -18.76 -7.23 -32.04
C PRO A 326 -19.03 -7.88 -33.42
N GLU A 327 -18.01 -7.95 -34.30
CA GLU A 327 -18.11 -8.56 -35.64
C GLU A 327 -17.92 -10.08 -35.60
N ARG A 328 -17.41 -10.62 -34.46
CA ARG A 328 -17.04 -12.02 -34.27
C ARG A 328 -17.97 -12.73 -33.27
N ALA A 329 -19.20 -12.28 -33.14
CA ALA A 329 -20.18 -12.88 -32.26
C ALA A 329 -20.38 -14.38 -32.55
N GLY A 330 -20.39 -15.20 -31.50
CA GLY A 330 -20.48 -16.67 -31.58
C GLY A 330 -19.16 -17.39 -31.71
N GLU A 331 -18.03 -16.69 -31.80
CA GLU A 331 -16.73 -17.32 -31.91
C GLU A 331 -16.12 -17.68 -30.56
N ARG A 332 -15.27 -18.71 -30.58
CA ARG A 332 -14.36 -19.07 -29.48
C ARG A 332 -12.95 -18.60 -29.83
N ILE A 333 -12.39 -17.73 -29.02
CA ILE A 333 -11.06 -17.17 -29.19
C ILE A 333 -10.17 -17.66 -28.08
N VAL A 334 -9.04 -18.29 -28.44
CA VAL A 334 -8.05 -18.78 -27.48
C VAL A 334 -6.78 -17.95 -27.63
N VAL A 335 -6.41 -17.23 -26.57
CA VAL A 335 -5.15 -16.47 -26.52
C VAL A 335 -3.99 -17.44 -26.35
N THR A 336 -2.99 -17.33 -27.23
CA THR A 336 -1.80 -18.18 -27.29
C THR A 336 -0.53 -17.43 -26.86
N PRO A 337 0.59 -18.11 -26.56
CA PRO A 337 1.87 -17.44 -26.27
C PRO A 337 2.34 -16.53 -27.40
N GLU A 338 2.04 -16.88 -28.66
CA GLU A 338 2.43 -16.09 -29.83
C GLU A 338 1.75 -14.72 -29.85
N ASP A 339 0.48 -14.65 -29.42
CA ASP A 339 -0.26 -13.38 -29.28
C ASP A 339 0.38 -12.47 -28.23
N VAL A 340 0.89 -13.06 -27.14
CA VAL A 340 1.60 -12.33 -26.08
C VAL A 340 2.95 -11.83 -26.60
N LEU A 341 3.72 -12.68 -27.28
CA LEU A 341 5.04 -12.33 -27.80
C LEU A 341 4.98 -11.20 -28.85
N ARG A 342 3.94 -11.16 -29.68
CA ARG A 342 3.74 -10.08 -30.67
C ARG A 342 3.66 -8.68 -30.06
N VAL A 343 3.21 -8.55 -28.82
CA VAL A 343 2.97 -7.25 -28.17
C VAL A 343 3.98 -6.93 -27.06
N THR A 344 4.85 -7.90 -26.73
CA THR A 344 5.83 -7.76 -25.64
C THR A 344 7.29 -7.81 -26.11
N SER A 345 7.54 -8.13 -27.42
CA SER A 345 8.88 -8.12 -28.08
C SER A 345 9.39 -6.71 -28.37
#